data_4c4c8cb63357b24c00baf9a68ca88aba
#
_entry.id   4c4c8cb63357b24c00baf9a68ca88aba
#
_cell.length_a   1.000
_cell.length_b   1.000
_cell.length_c   1.000
_cell.angle_alpha   90.00
_cell.angle_beta   90.00
_cell.angle_gamma   90.00
#
_symmetry.space_group_name_H-M   'P 1'
#
loop_
_entity.id
_entity.type
_entity.pdbx_description
1 polymer ?
#
loop_
_entity_poly.entity_id
_entity_poly.type
_entity_poly.pdbx_seq_one_letter_code
_entity_poly.pdbx_strand_id
1 'polypeptide(L)'
;MRVVIAGGHGQIALRLTKLLSGAGHEVIGLVRNPSHEADVAAAGGRTAVLDLEQTDAGAVAEVLAGADVAIFAAGAGPGSGNARKDTVDRGAAALFADAAEQAGVRRHLQVGSMGADRAGSLTDDSTFTVYLKAKWAAEEDLRARDLDWTVLRPGGLTDDPGTGSVYLADKTGNGRISRDDVALVLAGLCDTPAAIGRTLELIAGDTAVPAALESL
;
A
#
# COMPACT_ATOMS: atom_id res chain seq x y z
N MET A 1 8.62 10.15 12.11
CA MET A 1 9.06 9.31 10.96
C MET A 1 8.98 10.10 9.68
N ARG A 2 9.81 9.76 8.71
CA ARG A 2 9.68 10.17 7.32
C ARG A 2 9.11 8.99 6.52
N VAL A 3 7.96 9.16 5.87
CA VAL A 3 7.21 8.12 5.18
C VAL A 3 7.07 8.48 3.70
N VAL A 4 7.43 7.55 2.80
CA VAL A 4 7.25 7.73 1.36
C VAL A 4 6.16 6.78 0.85
N ILE A 5 5.16 7.33 0.16
CA ILE A 5 3.98 6.60 -0.31
C ILE A 5 3.93 6.60 -1.83
N ALA A 6 4.17 5.45 -2.47
CA ALA A 6 3.92 5.25 -3.89
C ALA A 6 2.41 5.24 -4.17
N GLY A 7 1.97 5.98 -5.20
CA GLY A 7 0.55 6.21 -5.45
C GLY A 7 -0.06 7.28 -4.54
N GLY A 8 0.72 8.32 -4.20
CA GLY A 8 0.41 9.34 -3.20
C GLY A 8 -0.90 10.11 -3.38
N HIS A 9 -1.49 10.10 -4.59
CA HIS A 9 -2.83 10.68 -4.86
C HIS A 9 -3.97 9.65 -4.77
N GLY A 10 -3.66 8.37 -4.48
CA GLY A 10 -4.68 7.35 -4.29
C GLY A 10 -5.58 7.68 -3.08
N GLN A 11 -6.84 7.24 -3.13
CA GLN A 11 -7.80 7.56 -2.06
C GLN A 11 -7.37 7.07 -0.66
N ILE A 12 -6.73 5.91 -0.56
CA ILE A 12 -6.14 5.42 0.69
C ILE A 12 -4.92 6.28 1.05
N ALA A 13 -4.06 6.59 0.08
CA ALA A 13 -2.84 7.36 0.31
C ALA A 13 -3.10 8.77 0.83
N LEU A 14 -4.08 9.51 0.29
CA LEU A 14 -4.44 10.83 0.78
C LEU A 14 -4.97 10.80 2.23
N ARG A 15 -5.79 9.79 2.58
CA ARG A 15 -6.27 9.59 3.94
C ARG A 15 -5.12 9.26 4.90
N LEU A 16 -4.23 8.38 4.47
CA LEU A 16 -3.02 8.01 5.23
C LEU A 16 -2.08 9.21 5.42
N THR A 17 -1.87 10.01 4.37
CA THR A 17 -1.08 11.24 4.43
C THR A 17 -1.64 12.19 5.48
N LYS A 18 -2.97 12.38 5.48
CA LYS A 18 -3.64 13.25 6.48
C LYS A 18 -3.45 12.76 7.92
N LEU A 19 -3.55 11.45 8.15
CA LEU A 19 -3.34 10.85 9.48
C LEU A 19 -1.90 11.01 9.94
N LEU A 20 -0.93 10.64 9.10
CA LEU A 20 0.49 10.66 9.45
C LEU A 20 1.01 12.10 9.63
N SER A 21 0.66 13.02 8.73
CA SER A 21 1.06 14.43 8.87
C SER A 21 0.39 15.09 10.08
N GLY A 22 -0.87 14.77 10.37
CA GLY A 22 -1.57 15.21 11.59
C GLY A 22 -0.92 14.70 12.88
N ALA A 23 -0.23 13.57 12.82
CA ALA A 23 0.58 13.02 13.92
C ALA A 23 2.03 13.56 13.94
N GLY A 24 2.38 14.52 13.09
CA GLY A 24 3.69 15.17 13.07
C GLY A 24 4.75 14.41 12.26
N HIS A 25 4.37 13.47 11.40
CA HIS A 25 5.30 12.79 10.51
C HIS A 25 5.50 13.54 9.19
N GLU A 26 6.69 13.46 8.61
CA GLU A 26 6.95 13.91 7.25
C GLU A 26 6.44 12.87 6.27
N VAL A 27 5.55 13.27 5.35
CA VAL A 27 4.98 12.37 4.35
C VAL A 27 5.29 12.89 2.95
N ILE A 28 5.83 12.02 2.10
CA ILE A 28 6.10 12.29 0.69
C ILE A 28 5.23 11.35 -0.16
N GLY A 29 4.30 11.94 -0.91
CA GLY A 29 3.50 11.23 -1.91
C GLY A 29 4.21 11.19 -3.26
N LEU A 30 4.57 9.99 -3.74
CA LEU A 30 5.03 9.78 -5.12
C LEU A 30 3.83 9.81 -6.06
N VAL A 31 3.82 10.72 -7.02
CA VAL A 31 2.74 10.87 -8.00
C VAL A 31 3.30 10.99 -9.41
N ARG A 32 2.60 10.46 -10.41
CA ARG A 32 3.02 10.60 -11.82
C ARG A 32 2.57 11.90 -12.48
N ASN A 33 1.54 12.55 -11.95
CA ASN A 33 0.96 13.77 -12.53
C ASN A 33 1.15 14.94 -11.57
N PRO A 34 1.86 16.02 -11.98
CA PRO A 34 2.07 17.19 -11.14
C PRO A 34 0.76 17.90 -10.73
N SER A 35 -0.34 17.72 -11.48
CA SER A 35 -1.65 18.28 -11.08
C SER A 35 -2.18 17.73 -9.74
N HIS A 36 -1.62 16.63 -9.24
CA HIS A 36 -1.98 16.02 -7.95
C HIS A 36 -1.30 16.66 -6.73
N GLU A 37 -0.37 17.60 -6.94
CA GLU A 37 0.41 18.23 -5.86
C GLU A 37 -0.49 18.98 -4.86
N ALA A 38 -1.49 19.68 -5.37
CA ALA A 38 -2.40 20.45 -4.52
C ALA A 38 -3.19 19.57 -3.53
N ASP A 39 -3.63 18.40 -3.97
CA ASP A 39 -4.39 17.47 -3.14
C ASP A 39 -3.50 16.81 -2.07
N VAL A 40 -2.27 16.44 -2.44
CA VAL A 40 -1.29 15.89 -1.49
C VAL A 40 -0.89 16.95 -0.46
N ALA A 41 -0.68 18.20 -0.88
CA ALA A 41 -0.39 19.32 0.03
C ALA A 41 -1.57 19.63 0.96
N ALA A 42 -2.81 19.58 0.47
CA ALA A 42 -4.02 19.74 1.28
C ALA A 42 -4.17 18.62 2.33
N ALA A 43 -3.65 17.42 2.06
CA ALA A 43 -3.56 16.34 3.02
C ALA A 43 -2.38 16.50 4.02
N GLY A 44 -1.55 17.52 3.88
CA GLY A 44 -0.40 17.81 4.74
C GLY A 44 0.90 17.14 4.31
N GLY A 45 0.93 16.50 3.14
CA GLY A 45 2.11 15.87 2.59
C GLY A 45 2.91 16.76 1.64
N ARG A 46 4.10 16.32 1.26
CA ARG A 46 4.91 16.84 0.15
C ARG A 46 4.80 15.89 -1.03
N THR A 47 5.09 16.38 -2.24
CA THR A 47 4.99 15.58 -3.46
C THR A 47 6.36 15.39 -4.10
N ALA A 48 6.64 14.17 -4.54
CA ALA A 48 7.67 13.86 -5.53
C ALA A 48 6.98 13.42 -6.82
N VAL A 49 7.23 14.15 -7.93
CA VAL A 49 6.64 13.82 -9.23
C VAL A 49 7.55 12.83 -9.95
N LEU A 50 7.10 11.59 -10.04
CA LEU A 50 7.84 10.50 -10.68
C LEU A 50 6.88 9.43 -11.18
N ASP A 51 6.99 9.06 -12.47
CA ASP A 51 6.18 7.98 -13.04
C ASP A 51 6.89 6.63 -12.89
N LEU A 52 6.39 5.80 -11.99
CA LEU A 52 6.96 4.47 -11.73
C LEU A 52 6.91 3.52 -12.94
N GLU A 53 6.14 3.84 -13.99
CA GLU A 53 6.13 3.07 -15.24
C GLU A 53 7.22 3.53 -16.22
N GLN A 54 7.91 4.66 -15.97
CA GLN A 54 8.87 5.31 -16.88
C GLN A 54 10.22 5.64 -16.22
N THR A 55 10.42 5.25 -14.97
CA THR A 55 11.62 5.54 -14.19
C THR A 55 12.39 4.28 -13.85
N ASP A 56 13.56 4.43 -13.24
CA ASP A 56 14.35 3.35 -12.68
C ASP A 56 14.40 3.35 -11.15
N ALA A 57 14.94 2.28 -10.56
CA ALA A 57 15.02 2.14 -9.12
C ALA A 57 15.93 3.18 -8.45
N GLY A 58 16.98 3.65 -9.16
CA GLY A 58 17.89 4.68 -8.64
C GLY A 58 17.18 6.01 -8.39
N ALA A 59 16.40 6.49 -9.37
CA ALA A 59 15.63 7.73 -9.22
C ALA A 59 14.58 7.63 -8.09
N VAL A 60 13.97 6.46 -7.90
CA VAL A 60 13.04 6.23 -6.79
C VAL A 60 13.79 6.16 -5.46
N ALA A 61 14.98 5.55 -5.43
CA ALA A 61 15.81 5.47 -4.22
C ALA A 61 16.26 6.86 -3.73
N GLU A 62 16.51 7.82 -4.63
CA GLU A 62 16.77 9.20 -4.25
C GLU A 62 15.61 9.82 -3.46
N VAL A 63 14.37 9.54 -3.86
CA VAL A 63 13.17 10.00 -3.13
C VAL A 63 13.03 9.30 -1.78
N LEU A 64 13.38 8.01 -1.72
CA LEU A 64 13.34 7.19 -0.51
C LEU A 64 14.49 7.49 0.46
N ALA A 65 15.54 8.19 0.04
CA ALA A 65 16.71 8.45 0.87
C ALA A 65 16.33 9.09 2.22
N GLY A 66 16.75 8.44 3.32
CA GLY A 66 16.44 8.87 4.69
C GLY A 66 14.98 8.66 5.13
N ALA A 67 14.17 7.90 4.38
CA ALA A 67 12.85 7.50 4.85
C ALA A 67 12.96 6.37 5.89
N ASP A 68 12.05 6.39 6.85
CA ASP A 68 11.89 5.32 7.84
C ASP A 68 10.99 4.19 7.30
N VAL A 69 10.00 4.55 6.47
CA VAL A 69 9.00 3.61 5.95
C VAL A 69 8.71 3.89 4.48
N ALA A 70 8.70 2.84 3.67
CA ALA A 70 8.25 2.83 2.29
C ALA A 70 6.87 2.16 2.20
N ILE A 71 5.87 2.81 1.59
CA ILE A 71 4.51 2.28 1.48
C ILE A 71 4.11 2.23 0.01
N PHE A 72 3.85 1.02 -0.53
CA PHE A 72 3.30 0.86 -1.85
C PHE A 72 1.77 0.77 -1.79
N ALA A 73 1.10 1.88 -2.14
CA ALA A 73 -0.36 2.01 -2.22
C ALA A 73 -0.84 2.33 -3.65
N ALA A 74 0.04 2.17 -4.65
CA ALA A 74 -0.33 2.37 -6.04
C ALA A 74 -1.10 1.18 -6.60
N GLY A 75 -1.89 1.46 -7.63
CA GLY A 75 -2.60 0.47 -8.42
C GLY A 75 -3.06 1.10 -9.73
N ALA A 76 -3.24 0.29 -10.76
CA ALA A 76 -3.63 0.77 -12.08
C ALA A 76 -5.02 1.44 -12.11
N GLY A 77 -5.83 1.23 -11.07
CA GLY A 77 -7.19 1.77 -10.97
C GLY A 77 -8.22 1.03 -11.83
N PRO A 78 -9.51 1.28 -11.61
CA PRO A 78 -10.58 0.72 -12.43
C PRO A 78 -10.50 1.26 -13.87
N GLY A 79 -10.85 0.43 -14.86
CA GLY A 79 -10.87 0.82 -16.29
C GLY A 79 -9.51 0.95 -16.97
N SER A 80 -8.39 0.67 -16.29
CA SER A 80 -7.04 0.85 -16.83
C SER A 80 -6.60 -0.22 -17.85
N GLY A 81 -7.38 -1.28 -18.03
CA GLY A 81 -7.03 -2.42 -18.89
C GLY A 81 -6.00 -3.39 -18.29
N ASN A 82 -5.88 -4.57 -18.92
CA ASN A 82 -5.06 -5.67 -18.38
C ASN A 82 -3.55 -5.36 -18.40
N ALA A 83 -3.05 -4.69 -19.43
CA ALA A 83 -1.63 -4.33 -19.54
C ALA A 83 -1.15 -3.51 -18.33
N ARG A 84 -1.95 -2.53 -17.90
CA ARG A 84 -1.58 -1.70 -16.75
C ARG A 84 -1.72 -2.41 -15.39
N LYS A 85 -2.43 -3.52 -15.31
CA LYS A 85 -2.39 -4.35 -14.11
C LYS A 85 -1.00 -4.97 -13.93
N ASP A 86 -0.38 -5.40 -15.02
CA ASP A 86 0.98 -5.93 -14.96
C ASP A 86 2.02 -4.84 -14.71
N THR A 87 1.99 -3.73 -15.45
CA THR A 87 3.02 -2.67 -15.32
C THR A 87 2.96 -1.92 -13.99
N VAL A 88 1.76 -1.66 -13.44
CA VAL A 88 1.60 -0.91 -12.19
C VAL A 88 1.49 -1.85 -10.99
N ASP A 89 0.52 -2.79 -10.99
CA ASP A 89 0.24 -3.58 -9.79
C ASP A 89 1.35 -4.61 -9.48
N ARG A 90 2.15 -5.01 -10.50
CA ARG A 90 3.34 -5.86 -10.33
C ARG A 90 4.65 -5.09 -10.56
N GLY A 91 4.85 -4.54 -11.77
CA GLY A 91 6.15 -3.95 -12.17
C GLY A 91 6.56 -2.76 -11.31
N ALA A 92 5.65 -1.78 -11.08
CA ALA A 92 5.96 -0.65 -10.23
C ALA A 92 6.11 -1.03 -8.74
N ALA A 93 5.43 -2.10 -8.29
CA ALA A 93 5.62 -2.61 -6.93
C ALA A 93 7.02 -3.20 -6.74
N ALA A 94 7.48 -4.02 -7.67
CA ALA A 94 8.83 -4.58 -7.65
C ALA A 94 9.91 -3.48 -7.74
N LEU A 95 9.74 -2.51 -8.66
CA LEU A 95 10.63 -1.35 -8.80
C LEU A 95 10.73 -0.54 -7.49
N PHE A 96 9.61 -0.32 -6.81
CA PHE A 96 9.59 0.44 -5.56
C PHE A 96 10.26 -0.33 -4.40
N ALA A 97 10.14 -1.66 -4.39
CA ALA A 97 10.85 -2.51 -3.45
C ALA A 97 12.36 -2.56 -3.74
N ASP A 98 12.78 -2.65 -5.03
CA ASP A 98 14.20 -2.50 -5.44
C ASP A 98 14.79 -1.18 -4.93
N ALA A 99 14.04 -0.09 -5.09
CA ALA A 99 14.46 1.23 -4.66
C ALA A 99 14.57 1.34 -3.13
N ALA A 100 13.66 0.68 -2.39
CA ALA A 100 13.72 0.64 -0.92
C ALA A 100 14.99 -0.08 -0.43
N GLU A 101 15.34 -1.21 -1.04
CA GLU A 101 16.60 -1.92 -0.75
C GLU A 101 17.82 -1.05 -1.07
N GLN A 102 17.86 -0.38 -2.24
CA GLN A 102 18.94 0.52 -2.63
C GLN A 102 19.11 1.72 -1.69
N ALA A 103 18.00 2.28 -1.19
CA ALA A 103 17.99 3.40 -0.26
C ALA A 103 18.23 2.98 1.21
N GLY A 104 18.28 1.68 1.50
CA GLY A 104 18.41 1.15 2.86
C GLY A 104 17.16 1.31 3.72
N VAL A 105 15.98 1.51 3.10
CA VAL A 105 14.69 1.63 3.78
C VAL A 105 14.09 0.24 4.00
N ARG A 106 14.35 -0.33 5.17
CA ARG A 106 13.95 -1.71 5.45
C ARG A 106 12.44 -1.88 5.65
N ARG A 107 11.78 -0.95 6.37
CA ARG A 107 10.34 -1.07 6.66
C ARG A 107 9.52 -0.81 5.40
N HIS A 108 8.84 -1.86 4.88
CA HIS A 108 8.07 -1.81 3.65
C HIS A 108 6.64 -2.31 3.86
N LEU A 109 5.65 -1.46 3.60
CA LEU A 109 4.24 -1.84 3.62
C LEU A 109 3.71 -1.92 2.19
N GLN A 110 2.98 -2.97 1.87
CA GLN A 110 2.34 -3.12 0.55
C GLN A 110 0.83 -3.31 0.68
N VAL A 111 0.07 -2.51 -0.02
CA VAL A 111 -1.38 -2.71 -0.16
C VAL A 111 -1.62 -3.78 -1.23
N GLY A 112 -1.93 -4.97 -0.76
CA GLY A 112 -2.33 -6.12 -1.54
C GLY A 112 -3.83 -6.12 -1.86
N SER A 113 -4.37 -7.31 -2.05
CA SER A 113 -5.82 -7.52 -2.25
C SER A 113 -6.23 -8.86 -1.67
N MET A 114 -7.34 -8.86 -0.96
CA MET A 114 -7.97 -10.12 -0.54
C MET A 114 -8.25 -11.01 -1.76
N GLY A 115 -7.90 -12.29 -1.64
CA GLY A 115 -8.03 -13.27 -2.72
C GLY A 115 -6.83 -13.37 -3.67
N ALA A 116 -5.78 -12.56 -3.50
CA ALA A 116 -4.56 -12.66 -4.32
C ALA A 116 -3.92 -14.06 -4.23
N ASP A 117 -3.96 -14.71 -3.08
CA ASP A 117 -3.46 -16.07 -2.86
C ASP A 117 -4.20 -17.16 -3.64
N ARG A 118 -5.40 -16.86 -4.15
CA ARG A 118 -6.18 -17.77 -5.00
C ARG A 118 -5.91 -17.57 -6.50
N ALA A 119 -5.07 -16.60 -6.85
CA ALA A 119 -4.79 -16.22 -8.24
C ALA A 119 -4.33 -17.41 -9.11
N GLY A 120 -3.55 -18.35 -8.54
CA GLY A 120 -3.07 -19.53 -9.24
C GLY A 120 -4.17 -20.54 -9.61
N SER A 121 -5.32 -20.50 -8.96
CA SER A 121 -6.48 -21.36 -9.26
C SER A 121 -7.46 -20.75 -10.26
N LEU A 122 -7.30 -19.47 -10.59
CA LEU A 122 -8.18 -18.74 -11.51
C LEU A 122 -7.71 -18.96 -12.96
N THR A 123 -8.60 -19.46 -13.80
CA THR A 123 -8.31 -19.84 -15.20
C THR A 123 -8.90 -18.89 -16.23
N ASP A 124 -9.81 -17.98 -15.83
CA ASP A 124 -10.38 -16.98 -16.72
C ASP A 124 -9.41 -15.79 -16.93
N ASP A 125 -9.63 -15.03 -18.02
CA ASP A 125 -8.87 -13.85 -18.38
C ASP A 125 -9.60 -12.53 -18.04
N SER A 126 -10.50 -12.59 -17.07
CA SER A 126 -11.17 -11.37 -16.60
C SER A 126 -10.16 -10.36 -16.06
N THR A 127 -10.48 -9.08 -16.18
CA THR A 127 -9.62 -8.00 -15.63
C THR A 127 -9.37 -8.18 -14.13
N PHE A 128 -10.33 -8.77 -13.41
CA PHE A 128 -10.18 -9.05 -11.99
C PHE A 128 -9.18 -10.19 -11.73
N THR A 129 -9.23 -11.26 -12.52
CA THR A 129 -8.25 -12.37 -12.44
C THR A 129 -6.84 -11.88 -12.77
N VAL A 130 -6.68 -11.08 -13.84
CA VAL A 130 -5.39 -10.48 -14.20
C VAL A 130 -4.88 -9.58 -13.06
N TYR A 131 -5.76 -8.79 -12.45
CA TYR A 131 -5.43 -7.96 -11.28
C TYR A 131 -4.95 -8.80 -10.09
N LEU A 132 -5.66 -9.87 -9.72
CA LEU A 132 -5.25 -10.72 -8.60
C LEU A 132 -3.92 -11.42 -8.87
N LYS A 133 -3.69 -11.88 -10.11
CA LYS A 133 -2.39 -12.45 -10.52
C LYS A 133 -1.25 -11.45 -10.39
N ALA A 134 -1.46 -10.20 -10.81
CA ALA A 134 -0.46 -9.14 -10.66
C ALA A 134 -0.18 -8.81 -9.19
N LYS A 135 -1.22 -8.71 -8.35
CA LYS A 135 -1.05 -8.50 -6.89
C LYS A 135 -0.32 -9.65 -6.23
N TRP A 136 -0.67 -10.90 -6.57
CA TRP A 136 0.03 -12.07 -6.04
C TRP A 136 1.52 -12.08 -6.41
N ALA A 137 1.84 -11.84 -7.69
CA ALA A 137 3.22 -11.80 -8.16
C ALA A 137 4.04 -10.69 -7.48
N ALA A 138 3.44 -9.53 -7.23
CA ALA A 138 4.09 -8.44 -6.48
C ALA A 138 4.33 -8.81 -5.00
N GLU A 139 3.41 -9.54 -4.39
CA GLU A 139 3.59 -10.02 -3.02
C GLU A 139 4.66 -11.11 -2.90
N GLU A 140 4.74 -12.04 -3.87
CA GLU A 140 5.80 -13.06 -3.91
C GLU A 140 7.18 -12.43 -4.11
N ASP A 141 7.29 -11.43 -5.00
CA ASP A 141 8.53 -10.66 -5.19
C ASP A 141 8.96 -9.98 -3.88
N LEU A 142 8.02 -9.31 -3.19
CA LEU A 142 8.32 -8.65 -1.92
C LEU A 142 8.77 -9.63 -0.83
N ARG A 143 8.14 -10.82 -0.73
CA ARG A 143 8.51 -11.86 0.25
C ARG A 143 9.90 -12.43 0.05
N ALA A 144 10.42 -12.39 -1.17
CA ALA A 144 11.76 -12.89 -1.50
C ALA A 144 12.88 -11.91 -1.14
N ARG A 145 12.55 -10.69 -0.68
CA ARG A 145 13.50 -9.61 -0.40
C ARG A 145 13.91 -9.55 1.07
N ASP A 146 15.10 -9.01 1.32
CA ASP A 146 15.58 -8.71 2.67
C ASP A 146 15.02 -7.37 3.17
N LEU A 147 13.69 -7.29 3.29
CA LEU A 147 12.96 -6.15 3.81
C LEU A 147 12.11 -6.55 5.02
N ASP A 148 11.87 -5.60 5.91
CA ASP A 148 10.93 -5.74 7.03
C ASP A 148 9.51 -5.48 6.51
N TRP A 149 9.05 -6.38 5.62
CA TRP A 149 7.83 -6.21 4.87
C TRP A 149 6.57 -6.58 5.65
N THR A 150 5.46 -5.94 5.30
CA THR A 150 4.09 -6.36 5.65
C THR A 150 3.19 -6.17 4.45
N VAL A 151 2.40 -7.17 4.10
CA VAL A 151 1.33 -7.07 3.10
C VAL A 151 -0.01 -6.93 3.81
N LEU A 152 -0.73 -5.84 3.53
CA LEU A 152 -2.10 -5.66 3.99
C LEU A 152 -3.05 -5.93 2.82
N ARG A 153 -3.95 -6.91 2.96
CA ARG A 153 -4.96 -7.31 1.98
C ARG A 153 -6.35 -6.84 2.42
N PRO A 154 -6.79 -5.65 2.03
CA PRO A 154 -8.16 -5.21 2.31
C PRO A 154 -9.19 -6.07 1.57
N GLY A 155 -10.37 -6.21 2.19
CA GLY A 155 -11.58 -6.68 1.53
C GLY A 155 -12.14 -5.64 0.55
N GLY A 156 -13.41 -5.77 0.18
CA GLY A 156 -14.08 -4.83 -0.71
C GLY A 156 -14.07 -3.40 -0.15
N LEU A 157 -13.39 -2.47 -0.84
CA LEU A 157 -13.23 -1.09 -0.38
C LEU A 157 -14.53 -0.29 -0.50
N THR A 158 -14.83 0.54 0.52
CA THR A 158 -15.94 1.50 0.51
C THR A 158 -15.44 2.91 0.78
N ASP A 159 -16.29 3.91 0.46
CA ASP A 159 -16.06 5.33 0.78
C ASP A 159 -16.92 5.79 1.97
N ASP A 160 -17.51 4.84 2.71
CA ASP A 160 -18.18 5.15 3.95
C ASP A 160 -17.17 5.69 4.98
N PRO A 161 -17.61 6.52 5.93
CA PRO A 161 -16.76 6.96 7.03
C PRO A 161 -16.14 5.78 7.79
N GLY A 162 -14.90 5.91 8.22
CA GLY A 162 -14.23 4.93 9.07
C GLY A 162 -14.91 4.80 10.42
N THR A 163 -14.91 3.61 10.97
CA THR A 163 -15.45 3.30 12.29
C THR A 163 -14.37 3.25 13.38
N GLY A 164 -13.10 3.13 12.96
CA GLY A 164 -11.97 2.87 13.85
C GLY A 164 -11.94 1.44 14.42
N SER A 165 -12.86 0.57 13.92
CA SER A 165 -12.98 -0.82 14.37
C SER A 165 -12.89 -1.78 13.18
N VAL A 166 -12.09 -2.84 13.34
CA VAL A 166 -11.70 -3.75 12.26
C VAL A 166 -11.65 -5.20 12.73
N TYR A 167 -11.61 -6.11 11.77
CA TYR A 167 -11.11 -7.46 11.96
C TYR A 167 -9.82 -7.61 11.12
N LEU A 168 -8.70 -7.75 11.80
CA LEU A 168 -7.34 -7.85 11.24
C LEU A 168 -6.75 -9.19 11.66
N ALA A 169 -6.43 -10.05 10.70
CA ALA A 169 -5.88 -11.39 10.96
C ALA A 169 -5.17 -11.94 9.71
N ASP A 170 -4.45 -13.06 9.85
CA ASP A 170 -3.87 -13.77 8.69
C ASP A 170 -4.96 -14.21 7.69
N LYS A 171 -6.16 -14.53 8.18
CA LYS A 171 -7.37 -14.82 7.39
C LYS A 171 -8.61 -14.32 8.09
N THR A 172 -9.41 -13.53 7.38
CA THR A 172 -10.65 -12.95 7.90
C THR A 172 -11.93 -13.51 7.25
N GLY A 173 -11.80 -14.12 6.07
CA GLY A 173 -12.94 -14.43 5.21
C GLY A 173 -13.39 -13.21 4.38
N ASN A 174 -14.52 -13.33 3.68
CA ASN A 174 -15.01 -12.27 2.82
C ASN A 174 -15.59 -11.10 3.63
N GLY A 175 -15.34 -9.87 3.21
CA GLY A 175 -15.87 -8.68 3.86
C GLY A 175 -15.56 -7.40 3.10
N ARG A 176 -16.02 -6.28 3.65
CA ARG A 176 -15.75 -4.93 3.14
C ARG A 176 -15.07 -4.11 4.22
N ILE A 177 -14.42 -3.02 3.83
CA ILE A 177 -13.72 -2.11 4.73
C ILE A 177 -13.72 -0.70 4.16
N SER A 178 -13.85 0.32 4.99
CA SER A 178 -13.71 1.70 4.57
C SER A 178 -12.24 2.03 4.23
N ARG A 179 -12.03 2.93 3.26
CA ARG A 179 -10.67 3.43 2.97
C ARG A 179 -10.08 4.22 4.14
N ASP A 180 -10.92 4.80 4.99
CA ASP A 180 -10.48 5.47 6.20
C ASP A 180 -9.87 4.47 7.18
N ASP A 181 -10.53 3.33 7.42
CA ASP A 181 -10.03 2.30 8.34
C ASP A 181 -8.79 1.59 7.77
N VAL A 182 -8.72 1.38 6.44
CA VAL A 182 -7.48 0.89 5.79
C VAL A 182 -6.32 1.84 6.04
N ALA A 183 -6.53 3.14 5.88
CA ALA A 183 -5.50 4.15 6.13
C ALA A 183 -5.09 4.19 7.62
N LEU A 184 -6.05 4.04 8.53
CA LEU A 184 -5.78 4.01 9.97
C LEU A 184 -4.94 2.78 10.37
N VAL A 185 -5.24 1.60 9.81
CA VAL A 185 -4.44 0.38 10.04
C VAL A 185 -3.04 0.54 9.44
N LEU A 186 -2.91 1.06 8.21
CA LEU A 186 -1.59 1.31 7.60
C LEU A 186 -0.74 2.27 8.43
N ALA A 187 -1.34 3.33 8.98
CA ALA A 187 -0.64 4.26 9.86
C ALA A 187 -0.06 3.56 11.10
N GLY A 188 -0.84 2.70 11.74
CA GLY A 188 -0.36 1.93 12.89
C GLY A 188 0.69 0.88 12.51
N LEU A 189 0.54 0.22 11.35
CA LEU A 189 1.50 -0.77 10.87
C LEU A 189 2.90 -0.18 10.59
N CYS A 190 3.03 1.13 10.39
CA CYS A 190 4.33 1.77 10.23
C CYS A 190 5.27 1.50 11.42
N ASP A 191 4.73 1.41 12.62
CA ASP A 191 5.46 1.21 13.88
C ASP A 191 4.96 -0.02 14.66
N THR A 192 4.68 -1.12 13.94
CA THR A 192 4.25 -2.40 14.52
C THR A 192 5.22 -3.51 14.11
N PRO A 193 6.30 -3.77 14.89
CA PRO A 193 7.28 -4.81 14.56
C PRO A 193 6.69 -6.22 14.47
N ALA A 194 5.64 -6.52 15.25
CA ALA A 194 4.95 -7.81 15.24
C ALA A 194 4.29 -8.13 13.87
N ALA A 195 4.11 -7.14 13.00
CA ALA A 195 3.58 -7.32 11.66
C ALA A 195 4.66 -7.64 10.59
N ILE A 196 5.95 -7.58 10.94
CA ILE A 196 7.04 -7.87 9.99
C ILE A 196 6.98 -9.32 9.55
N GLY A 197 7.12 -9.54 8.24
CA GLY A 197 7.05 -10.86 7.62
C GLY A 197 5.61 -11.43 7.54
N ARG A 198 4.58 -10.61 7.77
CA ARG A 198 3.19 -11.07 7.76
C ARG A 198 2.39 -10.55 6.58
N THR A 199 1.47 -11.38 6.12
CA THR A 199 0.39 -11.01 5.21
C THR A 199 -0.91 -11.03 6.02
N LEU A 200 -1.58 -9.88 6.10
CA LEU A 200 -2.75 -9.68 6.95
C LEU A 200 -3.95 -9.32 6.08
N GLU A 201 -5.07 -10.01 6.28
CA GLU A 201 -6.36 -9.64 5.71
C GLU A 201 -7.07 -8.65 6.64
N LEU A 202 -7.84 -7.72 6.04
CA LEU A 202 -8.50 -6.63 6.76
C LEU A 202 -9.93 -6.44 6.26
N ILE A 203 -10.90 -6.56 7.16
CA ILE A 203 -12.31 -6.22 6.93
C ILE A 203 -12.86 -5.39 8.09
N ALA A 204 -14.06 -4.83 7.92
CA ALA A 204 -14.80 -4.23 9.03
C ALA A 204 -15.03 -5.24 10.14
N GLY A 205 -14.97 -4.81 11.38
CA GLY A 205 -15.12 -5.66 12.55
C GLY A 205 -15.40 -4.82 13.80
N ASP A 206 -15.28 -5.44 14.96
CA ASP A 206 -15.65 -4.83 16.25
C ASP A 206 -14.44 -4.51 17.13
N THR A 207 -13.21 -4.84 16.69
CA THR A 207 -12.00 -4.58 17.47
C THR A 207 -11.40 -3.24 17.09
N ALA A 208 -11.21 -2.34 18.05
CA ALA A 208 -10.57 -1.05 17.82
C ALA A 208 -9.17 -1.26 17.20
N VAL A 209 -8.79 -0.42 16.21
CA VAL A 209 -7.54 -0.57 15.46
C VAL A 209 -6.31 -0.70 16.37
N PRO A 210 -6.12 0.10 17.44
CA PRO A 210 -4.96 -0.09 18.32
C PRO A 210 -4.91 -1.50 18.95
N ALA A 211 -6.05 -2.00 19.46
CA ALA A 211 -6.12 -3.33 20.06
C ALA A 211 -5.91 -4.45 19.02
N ALA A 212 -6.39 -4.27 17.79
CA ALA A 212 -6.14 -5.22 16.70
C ALA A 212 -4.65 -5.31 16.33
N LEU A 213 -3.93 -4.19 16.36
CA LEU A 213 -2.48 -4.14 16.11
C LEU A 213 -1.67 -4.73 17.28
N GLU A 214 -2.08 -4.47 18.53
CA GLU A 214 -1.45 -5.04 19.72
C GLU A 214 -1.61 -6.57 19.81
N SER A 215 -2.63 -7.12 19.16
CA SER A 215 -2.90 -8.57 19.15
C SER A 215 -2.11 -9.36 18.10
N LEU A 216 -1.31 -8.70 17.25
CA LEU A 216 -0.50 -9.33 16.22
C LEU A 216 0.70 -10.07 16.79
#